data_3dd41a9fe73166e17fbd9851e2e5dc75
#
_entry.id   3dd41a9fe73166e17fbd9851e2e5dc75
#
_cell.length_a   1.000
_cell.length_b   1.000
_cell.length_c   1.000
_cell.angle_alpha   90.00
_cell.angle_beta   90.00
_cell.angle_gamma   90.00
#
_symmetry.space_group_name_H-M   'P 1'
#
loop_
_entity.id
_entity.type
_entity.pdbx_description
1 polymer ?
#
loop_
_entity_poly.entity_id
_entity_poly.type
_entity_poly.pdbx_seq_one_letter_code
_entity_poly.pdbx_strand_id
1 'polypeptide(L)'
;MTLSCRGLMGCPPTLALWVLVCGCNQAAPAFTEPMTLGGREVSADTLNQGRDLYFKYCVSCHGETGAGDGPAARSLKFPPRDFRVAKFSFAKDGELPAHQALVDRIRSGVPERGMPPWTGMREEDLSALADYIKTFSPAWREAAPEAVP
;
A
#
# COMPACT_ATOMS: atom_id res chain seq x y z
N MET A 1 -73.85 -12.51 -34.95
CA MET A 1 -73.72 -11.95 -33.59
C MET A 1 -72.22 -11.73 -33.33
N THR A 2 -71.77 -10.61 -33.75
CA THR A 2 -71.33 -9.47 -32.98
C THR A 2 -70.58 -9.84 -31.64
N LEU A 3 -69.30 -9.63 -31.56
CA LEU A 3 -68.77 -8.60 -30.71
C LEU A 3 -67.25 -8.45 -30.86
N SER A 4 -66.97 -7.28 -31.26
CA SER A 4 -65.69 -6.60 -31.26
C SER A 4 -65.10 -6.51 -29.83
N CYS A 5 -63.76 -6.61 -29.68
CA CYS A 5 -63.06 -5.88 -28.68
C CYS A 5 -61.66 -5.49 -29.14
N ARG A 6 -61.53 -4.21 -29.36
CA ARG A 6 -60.32 -3.42 -29.48
C ARG A 6 -59.56 -3.46 -28.12
N GLY A 7 -58.28 -3.45 -28.21
CA GLY A 7 -57.43 -3.21 -27.04
C GLY A 7 -55.96 -3.07 -27.44
N LEU A 8 -55.62 -1.89 -27.99
CA LEU A 8 -54.25 -1.41 -27.99
C LEU A 8 -53.82 -1.21 -26.52
N MET A 9 -52.71 -1.75 -26.16
CA MET A 9 -51.89 -1.09 -25.16
C MET A 9 -50.42 -1.49 -25.36
N GLY A 10 -49.68 -0.50 -25.80
CA GLY A 10 -48.27 -0.63 -26.04
C GLY A 10 -47.53 -0.93 -24.74
N CYS A 11 -46.63 -1.88 -24.81
CA CYS A 11 -45.59 -2.07 -23.81
C CYS A 11 -44.58 -0.94 -23.92
N PRO A 12 -44.33 -0.17 -22.86
CA PRO A 12 -43.24 0.82 -22.89
C PRO A 12 -41.91 0.10 -22.96
N PRO A 13 -40.92 0.61 -23.70
CA PRO A 13 -39.57 0.06 -23.67
C PRO A 13 -38.97 0.32 -22.30
N THR A 14 -38.73 -0.74 -21.55
CA THR A 14 -37.92 -0.67 -20.34
C THR A 14 -36.52 -0.22 -20.73
N LEU A 15 -36.23 1.06 -20.49
CA LEU A 15 -34.91 1.58 -20.46
C LEU A 15 -34.13 0.84 -19.37
N ALA A 16 -33.36 -0.17 -19.78
CA ALA A 16 -32.38 -0.81 -18.93
C ALA A 16 -31.33 0.24 -18.59
N LEU A 17 -31.45 0.82 -17.39
CA LEU A 17 -30.48 1.72 -16.82
C LEU A 17 -29.22 0.88 -16.53
N TRP A 18 -28.25 0.91 -17.43
CA TRP A 18 -26.92 0.36 -17.19
C TRP A 18 -26.27 1.24 -16.13
N VAL A 19 -26.36 0.81 -14.89
CA VAL A 19 -25.55 1.37 -13.80
C VAL A 19 -24.11 0.96 -14.10
N LEU A 20 -23.36 1.89 -14.69
CA LEU A 20 -21.91 1.82 -14.72
C LEU A 20 -21.43 1.85 -13.26
N VAL A 21 -21.22 0.66 -12.69
CA VAL A 21 -20.49 0.52 -11.45
C VAL A 21 -19.06 0.94 -11.77
N CYS A 22 -18.78 2.23 -11.54
CA CYS A 22 -17.42 2.75 -11.54
C CYS A 22 -16.71 2.00 -10.42
N GLY A 23 -15.88 0.99 -10.78
CA GLY A 23 -15.06 0.25 -9.84
C GLY A 23 -14.15 1.26 -9.14
N CYS A 24 -14.52 1.70 -7.96
CA CYS A 24 -13.63 2.43 -7.08
C CYS A 24 -12.42 1.54 -6.86
N ASN A 25 -11.25 2.02 -7.25
CA ASN A 25 -9.98 1.44 -6.85
C ASN A 25 -10.00 1.41 -5.31
N GLN A 26 -10.28 0.24 -4.73
CA GLN A 26 -10.38 0.11 -3.27
C GLN A 26 -8.96 0.15 -2.73
N ALA A 27 -8.56 1.33 -2.25
CA ALA A 27 -7.41 1.44 -1.38
C ALA A 27 -7.54 0.41 -0.24
N ALA A 28 -6.43 -0.19 0.18
CA ALA A 28 -6.42 -1.09 1.33
C ALA A 28 -7.20 -0.47 2.50
N PRO A 29 -7.95 -1.28 3.26
CA PRO A 29 -8.78 -0.76 4.36
C PRO A 29 -7.94 0.05 5.35
N ALA A 30 -8.53 1.08 5.92
CA ALA A 30 -7.86 1.90 6.94
C ALA A 30 -7.61 1.08 8.21
N PHE A 31 -6.50 1.39 8.89
CA PHE A 31 -6.23 0.87 10.23
C PHE A 31 -7.16 1.55 11.23
N THR A 32 -7.77 0.77 12.11
CA THR A 32 -8.64 1.25 13.20
C THR A 32 -8.01 1.08 14.57
N GLU A 33 -6.98 0.23 14.66
CA GLU A 33 -6.29 -0.12 15.88
C GLU A 33 -4.77 0.09 15.73
N PRO A 34 -4.05 0.37 16.82
CA PRO A 34 -2.60 0.43 16.81
C PRO A 34 -1.99 -0.96 16.54
N MET A 35 -0.75 -0.99 16.10
CA MET A 35 0.00 -2.23 15.89
C MET A 35 1.37 -2.15 16.57
N THR A 36 1.82 -3.28 17.15
CA THR A 36 3.21 -3.41 17.58
C THR A 36 4.07 -3.90 16.41
N LEU A 37 5.07 -3.10 16.04
CA LEU A 37 5.97 -3.37 14.91
C LEU A 37 7.42 -3.13 15.31
N GLY A 38 8.22 -4.21 15.38
CA GLY A 38 9.59 -4.13 15.87
C GLY A 38 9.65 -3.75 17.36
N GLY A 39 8.67 -4.23 18.15
CA GLY A 39 8.56 -3.91 19.57
C GLY A 39 8.11 -2.50 19.91
N ARG A 40 7.76 -1.68 18.93
CA ARG A 40 7.24 -0.31 19.08
C ARG A 40 5.75 -0.26 18.75
N GLU A 41 4.95 0.33 19.62
CA GLU A 41 3.54 0.60 19.33
C GLU A 41 3.42 1.76 18.33
N VAL A 42 2.67 1.54 17.26
CA VAL A 42 2.39 2.51 16.19
C VAL A 42 0.89 2.74 16.12
N SER A 43 0.47 3.99 16.25
CA SER A 43 -0.95 4.36 16.23
C SER A 43 -1.59 4.08 14.87
N ALA A 44 -2.92 3.86 14.87
CA ALA A 44 -3.70 3.72 13.65
C ALA A 44 -3.55 4.94 12.74
N ASP A 45 -3.49 6.15 13.29
CA ASP A 45 -3.33 7.39 12.51
C ASP A 45 -1.97 7.41 11.78
N THR A 46 -0.88 7.04 12.46
CA THR A 46 0.45 6.94 11.85
C THR A 46 0.48 5.90 10.74
N LEU A 47 -0.15 4.74 10.95
CA LEU A 47 -0.25 3.69 9.93
C LEU A 47 -1.06 4.15 8.72
N ASN A 48 -2.16 4.87 8.93
CA ASN A 48 -2.97 5.43 7.85
C ASN A 48 -2.21 6.52 7.08
N GLN A 49 -1.49 7.40 7.77
CA GLN A 49 -0.60 8.38 7.14
C GLN A 49 0.45 7.69 6.25
N GLY A 50 1.14 6.69 6.77
CA GLY A 50 2.12 5.90 6.02
C GLY A 50 1.51 5.18 4.82
N ARG A 51 0.31 4.61 4.98
CA ARG A 51 -0.45 3.99 3.90
C ARG A 51 -0.75 5.00 2.78
N ASP A 52 -1.27 6.16 3.11
CA ASP A 52 -1.67 7.16 2.12
C ASP A 52 -0.43 7.68 1.33
N LEU A 53 0.69 7.87 2.01
CA LEU A 53 1.97 8.20 1.40
C LEU A 53 2.49 7.07 0.51
N TYR A 54 2.37 5.81 0.95
CA TYR A 54 2.77 4.65 0.18
C TYR A 54 1.99 4.52 -1.13
N PHE A 55 0.66 4.63 -1.06
CA PHE A 55 -0.19 4.57 -2.25
C PHE A 55 0.06 5.75 -3.20
N LYS A 56 0.45 6.90 -2.68
CA LYS A 56 0.77 8.08 -3.48
C LYS A 56 2.13 7.97 -4.20
N TYR A 57 3.15 7.40 -3.55
CA TYR A 57 4.53 7.53 -4.02
C TYR A 57 5.25 6.21 -4.29
N CYS A 58 4.82 5.10 -3.69
CA CYS A 58 5.60 3.86 -3.65
C CYS A 58 4.93 2.71 -4.41
N VAL A 59 3.59 2.65 -4.41
CA VAL A 59 2.80 1.52 -4.94
C VAL A 59 3.10 1.20 -6.40
N SER A 60 3.40 2.21 -7.22
CA SER A 60 3.67 2.01 -8.65
C SER A 60 4.85 1.06 -8.91
N CYS A 61 5.82 1.03 -8.02
CA CYS A 61 6.98 0.12 -8.10
C CYS A 61 6.83 -1.06 -7.13
N HIS A 62 6.43 -0.79 -5.88
CA HIS A 62 6.45 -1.81 -4.83
C HIS A 62 5.18 -2.69 -4.76
N GLY A 63 4.12 -2.33 -5.51
CA GLY A 63 2.87 -3.08 -5.53
C GLY A 63 1.98 -2.83 -4.31
N GLU A 64 0.71 -3.19 -4.40
CA GLU A 64 -0.28 -2.96 -3.32
C GLU A 64 0.01 -3.80 -2.07
N THR A 65 0.61 -4.96 -2.26
CA THR A 65 0.96 -5.89 -1.18
C THR A 65 2.43 -5.81 -0.75
N GLY A 66 3.19 -4.85 -1.30
CA GLY A 66 4.62 -4.72 -1.03
C GLY A 66 5.49 -5.80 -1.67
N ALA A 67 4.97 -6.54 -2.67
CA ALA A 67 5.65 -7.65 -3.32
C ALA A 67 6.75 -7.23 -4.31
N GLY A 68 6.87 -5.94 -4.62
CA GLY A 68 7.80 -5.45 -5.65
C GLY A 68 7.30 -5.66 -7.07
N ASP A 69 6.00 -5.88 -7.25
CA ASP A 69 5.32 -6.24 -8.49
C ASP A 69 4.43 -5.12 -9.06
N GLY A 70 4.62 -3.90 -8.61
CA GLY A 70 3.89 -2.75 -9.11
C GLY A 70 4.02 -2.57 -10.64
N PRO A 71 3.08 -1.87 -11.28
CA PRO A 71 3.04 -1.76 -12.75
C PRO A 71 4.33 -1.18 -13.34
N ALA A 72 5.02 -0.29 -12.63
CA ALA A 72 6.30 0.27 -13.08
C ALA A 72 7.51 -0.66 -12.84
N ALA A 73 7.39 -1.69 -12.00
CA ALA A 73 8.48 -2.60 -11.66
C ALA A 73 9.09 -3.28 -12.90
N ARG A 74 8.26 -3.59 -13.90
CA ARG A 74 8.70 -4.27 -15.14
C ARG A 74 9.66 -3.43 -15.98
N SER A 75 9.66 -2.11 -15.80
CA SER A 75 10.53 -1.18 -16.53
C SER A 75 11.86 -0.94 -15.82
N LEU A 76 12.04 -1.47 -14.62
CA LEU A 76 13.25 -1.29 -13.83
C LEU A 76 14.27 -2.41 -14.14
N LYS A 77 15.55 -2.02 -14.24
CA LYS A 77 16.65 -2.97 -14.42
C LYS A 77 16.78 -3.95 -13.25
N PHE A 78 16.47 -3.48 -12.06
CA PHE A 78 16.49 -4.27 -10.84
C PHE A 78 15.08 -4.29 -10.22
N PRO A 79 14.57 -5.46 -9.83
CA PRO A 79 13.25 -5.55 -9.23
C PRO A 79 13.22 -4.79 -7.90
N PRO A 80 12.11 -4.09 -7.60
CA PRO A 80 11.89 -3.49 -6.29
C PRO A 80 11.93 -4.55 -5.18
N ARG A 81 12.25 -4.11 -3.96
CA ARG A 81 12.30 -5.01 -2.80
C ARG A 81 10.91 -5.57 -2.50
N ASP A 82 10.83 -6.88 -2.29
CA ASP A 82 9.68 -7.53 -1.68
C ASP A 82 9.73 -7.33 -0.16
N PHE A 83 8.82 -6.52 0.36
CA PHE A 83 8.75 -6.18 1.79
C PHE A 83 8.19 -7.32 2.65
N ARG A 84 7.46 -8.26 2.04
CA ARG A 84 6.84 -9.39 2.74
C ARG A 84 7.85 -10.35 3.35
N VAL A 85 9.03 -10.45 2.74
CA VAL A 85 10.11 -11.32 3.23
C VAL A 85 10.99 -10.65 4.30
N ALA A 86 10.82 -9.34 4.53
CA ALA A 86 11.54 -8.55 5.52
C ALA A 86 13.09 -8.71 5.51
N LYS A 87 13.67 -9.01 4.33
CA LYS A 87 15.11 -9.12 4.13
C LYS A 87 15.62 -7.88 3.42
N PHE A 88 16.53 -7.15 4.06
CA PHE A 88 17.07 -5.90 3.54
C PHE A 88 18.58 -5.96 3.46
N SER A 89 19.16 -5.54 2.33
CA SER A 89 20.61 -5.60 2.08
C SER A 89 21.44 -4.66 2.96
N PHE A 90 20.80 -3.74 3.66
CA PHE A 90 21.44 -2.79 4.58
C PHE A 90 21.28 -3.19 6.06
N ALA A 91 20.60 -4.27 6.35
CA ALA A 91 20.55 -4.90 7.67
C ALA A 91 21.61 -6.00 7.76
N LYS A 92 21.98 -6.39 8.97
CA LYS A 92 22.82 -7.57 9.19
C LYS A 92 22.07 -8.83 8.76
N ASP A 93 22.80 -9.84 8.33
CA ASP A 93 22.20 -11.10 7.89
C ASP A 93 21.32 -11.71 9.00
N GLY A 94 20.05 -11.96 8.61
CA GLY A 94 19.06 -12.55 9.50
C GLY A 94 18.39 -11.59 10.48
N GLU A 95 18.81 -10.31 10.52
CA GLU A 95 18.21 -9.30 11.38
C GLU A 95 17.24 -8.39 10.60
N LEU A 96 16.23 -7.89 11.31
CA LEU A 96 15.41 -6.78 10.80
C LEU A 96 16.21 -5.48 10.95
N PRO A 97 16.13 -4.55 9.98
CA PRO A 97 16.79 -3.27 10.13
C PRO A 97 16.14 -2.43 11.23
N ALA A 98 16.93 -1.63 11.93
CA ALA A 98 16.41 -0.61 12.83
C ALA A 98 15.46 0.34 12.08
N HIS A 99 14.49 0.89 12.81
CA HIS A 99 13.51 1.83 12.24
C HIS A 99 14.18 2.99 11.50
N GLN A 100 15.19 3.60 12.13
CA GLN A 100 15.92 4.71 11.51
C GLN A 100 16.64 4.31 10.23
N ALA A 101 17.13 3.08 10.13
CA ALA A 101 17.79 2.60 8.91
C ALA A 101 16.78 2.47 7.72
N LEU A 102 15.50 2.14 8.01
CA LEU A 102 14.44 2.18 6.99
C LEU A 102 14.14 3.63 6.57
N VAL A 103 14.00 4.53 7.53
CA VAL A 103 13.79 5.98 7.29
C VAL A 103 14.91 6.54 6.42
N ASP A 104 16.16 6.26 6.76
CA ASP A 104 17.33 6.75 6.00
C ASP A 104 17.39 6.14 4.60
N ARG A 105 17.02 4.88 4.46
CA ARG A 105 16.93 4.21 3.16
C ARG A 105 15.86 4.84 2.27
N ILE A 106 14.70 5.17 2.80
CA ILE A 106 13.64 5.87 2.06
C ILE A 106 14.13 7.26 1.66
N ARG A 107 14.69 8.01 2.62
CA ARG A 107 15.20 9.37 2.37
C ARG A 107 16.25 9.40 1.27
N SER A 108 17.23 8.52 1.34
CA SER A 108 18.36 8.48 0.38
C SER A 108 17.98 7.83 -0.94
N GLY A 109 16.94 6.98 -0.95
CA GLY A 109 16.64 6.14 -2.11
C GLY A 109 17.75 5.13 -2.42
N VAL A 110 17.70 4.60 -3.62
CA VAL A 110 18.73 3.74 -4.24
C VAL A 110 18.76 4.07 -5.73
N PRO A 111 19.25 5.26 -6.12
CA PRO A 111 19.13 5.76 -7.50
C PRO A 111 19.71 4.81 -8.54
N GLU A 112 20.82 4.13 -8.24
CA GLU A 112 21.46 3.16 -9.11
C GLU A 112 20.60 1.90 -9.38
N ARG A 113 19.55 1.71 -8.56
CA ARG A 113 18.56 0.63 -8.72
C ARG A 113 17.18 1.13 -9.14
N GLY A 114 17.04 2.44 -9.38
CA GLY A 114 15.80 3.07 -9.85
C GLY A 114 14.87 3.56 -8.74
N MET A 115 15.26 3.49 -7.47
CA MET A 115 14.50 4.10 -6.36
C MET A 115 14.97 5.54 -6.13
N PRO A 116 14.14 6.56 -6.40
CA PRO A 116 14.54 7.96 -6.21
C PRO A 116 14.71 8.31 -4.73
N PRO A 117 15.53 9.35 -4.42
CA PRO A 117 15.61 9.89 -3.07
C PRO A 117 14.37 10.75 -2.74
N TRP A 118 14.00 10.75 -1.46
CA TRP A 118 12.85 11.49 -0.91
C TRP A 118 13.30 12.57 0.09
N THR A 119 14.34 13.31 -0.25
CA THR A 119 14.98 14.30 0.64
C THR A 119 14.09 15.49 1.00
N GLY A 120 13.04 15.77 0.22
CA GLY A 120 12.07 16.84 0.50
C GLY A 120 10.88 16.41 1.37
N MET A 121 10.82 15.13 1.75
CA MET A 121 9.74 14.60 2.60
C MET A 121 10.06 14.90 4.07
N ARG A 122 9.04 15.25 4.85
CA ARG A 122 9.19 15.54 6.28
C ARG A 122 9.60 14.27 7.05
N GLU A 123 10.30 14.44 8.17
CA GLU A 123 10.78 13.32 8.99
C GLU A 123 9.63 12.42 9.47
N GLU A 124 8.55 13.02 9.94
CA GLU A 124 7.37 12.29 10.37
C GLU A 124 6.70 11.48 9.24
N ASP A 125 6.72 11.99 8.00
CA ASP A 125 6.17 11.28 6.83
C ASP A 125 7.05 10.09 6.45
N LEU A 126 8.37 10.24 6.48
CA LEU A 126 9.33 9.15 6.27
C LEU A 126 9.19 8.07 7.34
N SER A 127 9.03 8.48 8.60
CA SER A 127 8.80 7.57 9.73
C SER A 127 7.50 6.79 9.57
N ALA A 128 6.40 7.47 9.22
CA ALA A 128 5.11 6.83 8.98
C ALA A 128 5.17 5.84 7.80
N LEU A 129 5.88 6.18 6.71
CA LEU A 129 6.14 5.27 5.59
C LEU A 129 6.91 4.03 6.04
N ALA A 130 7.97 4.20 6.85
CA ALA A 130 8.75 3.09 7.37
C ALA A 130 7.90 2.16 8.25
N ASP A 131 7.01 2.71 9.08
CA ASP A 131 6.08 1.93 9.88
C ASP A 131 5.06 1.19 9.01
N TYR A 132 4.50 1.84 8.00
CA TYR A 132 3.58 1.16 7.08
C TYR A 132 4.25 0.02 6.31
N ILE A 133 5.48 0.19 5.85
CA ILE A 133 6.26 -0.87 5.16
C ILE A 133 6.43 -2.09 6.07
N LYS A 134 6.60 -1.92 7.36
CA LYS A 134 6.71 -3.02 8.32
C LYS A 134 5.44 -3.87 8.37
N THR A 135 4.27 -3.32 8.06
CA THR A 135 2.99 -4.06 8.09
C THR A 135 2.91 -5.19 7.07
N PHE A 136 3.70 -5.14 6.00
CA PHE A 136 3.69 -6.17 4.95
C PHE A 136 4.29 -7.51 5.39
N SER A 137 5.09 -7.55 6.46
CA SER A 137 5.68 -8.81 6.93
C SER A 137 5.32 -9.11 8.39
N PRO A 138 4.93 -10.37 8.71
CA PRO A 138 4.67 -10.81 10.07
C PRO A 138 5.92 -10.74 10.95
N ALA A 139 7.13 -10.84 10.38
CA ALA A 139 8.38 -10.79 11.11
C ALA A 139 8.51 -9.56 12.02
N TRP A 140 7.93 -8.41 11.63
CA TRP A 140 7.94 -7.20 12.46
C TRP A 140 7.03 -7.27 13.68
N ARG A 141 5.97 -8.09 13.64
CA ARG A 141 5.03 -8.28 14.77
C ARG A 141 5.63 -9.23 15.81
N GLU A 142 6.48 -10.14 15.38
CA GLU A 142 7.13 -11.15 16.20
C GLU A 142 8.49 -10.67 16.76
N ALA A 143 9.00 -9.56 16.25
CA ALA A 143 10.29 -9.03 16.66
C ALA A 143 10.26 -8.51 18.10
N ALA A 144 11.33 -8.77 18.83
CA ALA A 144 11.57 -8.14 20.12
C ALA A 144 11.75 -6.63 19.97
N PRO A 145 11.55 -5.84 21.04
CA PRO A 145 11.81 -4.41 21.02
C PRO A 145 13.24 -4.09 20.54
N GLU A 146 13.37 -3.08 19.69
CA GLU A 146 14.68 -2.56 19.33
C GLU A 146 15.41 -2.10 20.59
N ALA A 147 16.68 -2.50 20.76
CA ALA A 147 17.49 -1.97 21.83
C ALA A 147 17.64 -0.45 21.64
N VAL A 148 17.14 0.31 22.59
CA VAL A 148 17.36 1.77 22.60
C VAL A 148 18.84 1.99 22.87
N PRO A 149 19.56 2.74 22.02
CA PRO A 149 20.98 3.01 22.20
C PRO A 149 21.26 3.91 23.41
#